data_be1a5a6152062e536d3bc1c94a102389
#
_entry.id   be1a5a6152062e536d3bc1c94a102389
#
_cell.length_a   1.000
_cell.length_b   1.000
_cell.length_c   1.000
_cell.angle_alpha   90.00
_cell.angle_beta   90.00
_cell.angle_gamma   90.00
#
_symmetry.space_group_name_H-M   'P 1'
#
loop_
_entity.id
_entity.type
_entity.pdbx_description
1 polymer ?
#
loop_
_entity_poly.entity_id
_entity_poly.type
_entity_poly.pdbx_seq_one_letter_code
_entity_poly.pdbx_strand_id
1 'polypeptide(L)'
;AGVELQNLTRPTVAVGRFAAFAAVALVEHPEWAERIRRAAGDQLTGVHEAVAFAQEVRRTSPFVPMLPGLLTQDTEFSGCPMKKGQRVLLDFVGTLTSPQEWDDAGSFDPERFLPYAGMEEAESIEAFIPQGGADVYTGHRCPGEKIALAALSAATVMLTRPTLEISTDVEDLTFPWTRMLTRPATGVRVRAARQG
;
A
#
# COMPACT_ATOMS: atom_id res chain seq x y z
N ALA A 1 -27.49 -11.82 -2.35
CA ALA A 1 -27.40 -10.46 -1.78
C ALA A 1 -26.33 -10.35 -0.69
N GLY A 2 -26.31 -11.20 0.36
CA GLY A 2 -25.34 -11.09 1.47
C GLY A 2 -23.87 -11.27 1.06
N VAL A 3 -23.59 -12.22 0.18
CA VAL A 3 -22.22 -12.46 -0.34
C VAL A 3 -21.72 -11.26 -1.16
N GLU A 4 -22.58 -10.68 -1.99
CA GLU A 4 -22.21 -9.51 -2.80
C GLU A 4 -21.95 -8.28 -1.92
N LEU A 5 -22.76 -8.06 -0.89
CA LEU A 5 -22.50 -7.00 0.08
C LEU A 5 -21.15 -7.21 0.78
N GLN A 6 -20.82 -8.43 1.14
CA GLN A 6 -19.54 -8.76 1.76
C GLN A 6 -18.37 -8.54 0.80
N ASN A 7 -18.54 -8.85 -0.48
CA ASN A 7 -17.52 -8.59 -1.51
C ASN A 7 -17.27 -7.10 -1.73
N LEU A 8 -18.24 -6.23 -1.48
CA LEU A 8 -18.08 -4.77 -1.54
C LEU A 8 -17.48 -4.19 -0.25
N THR A 9 -17.89 -4.70 0.91
CA THR A 9 -17.47 -4.12 2.20
C THR A 9 -16.06 -4.52 2.62
N ARG A 10 -15.65 -5.76 2.34
CA ARG A 10 -14.30 -6.25 2.71
C ARG A 10 -13.16 -5.42 2.11
N PRO A 11 -13.15 -5.10 0.80
CA PRO A 11 -12.13 -4.23 0.21
C PRO A 11 -12.11 -2.83 0.83
N THR A 12 -13.27 -2.27 1.15
CA THR A 12 -13.36 -0.94 1.78
C THR A 12 -12.70 -0.92 3.15
N VAL A 13 -12.91 -1.94 3.97
CA VAL A 13 -12.23 -2.08 5.27
C VAL A 13 -10.73 -2.27 5.11
N ALA A 14 -10.31 -2.96 4.04
CA ALA A 14 -8.90 -3.19 3.75
C ALA A 14 -8.14 -1.86 3.49
N VAL A 15 -8.73 -0.93 2.75
CA VAL A 15 -8.13 0.40 2.48
C VAL A 15 -7.84 1.17 3.77
N GLY A 16 -8.68 1.03 4.80
CA GLY A 16 -8.43 1.66 6.09
C GLY A 16 -7.11 1.27 6.76
N ARG A 17 -6.57 0.11 6.45
CA ARG A 17 -5.26 -0.33 6.95
C ARG A 17 -4.11 0.37 6.24
N PHE A 18 -4.22 0.54 4.92
CA PHE A 18 -3.27 1.37 4.17
C PHE A 18 -3.30 2.82 4.64
N ALA A 19 -4.49 3.37 4.94
CA ALA A 19 -4.61 4.71 5.47
C ALA A 19 -3.92 4.86 6.84
N ALA A 20 -3.92 3.81 7.68
CA ALA A 20 -3.17 3.81 8.93
C ALA A 20 -1.65 3.84 8.70
N PHE A 21 -1.13 3.11 7.72
CA PHE A 21 0.27 3.19 7.32
C PHE A 21 0.62 4.56 6.72
N ALA A 22 -0.26 5.12 5.87
CA ALA A 22 -0.07 6.47 5.32
C ALA A 22 0.00 7.52 6.43
N ALA A 23 -0.83 7.41 7.46
CA ALA A 23 -0.79 8.33 8.60
C ALA A 23 0.52 8.21 9.38
N VAL A 24 1.07 7.00 9.56
CA VAL A 24 2.40 6.80 10.14
C VAL A 24 3.47 7.46 9.27
N ALA A 25 3.47 7.17 7.98
CA ALA A 25 4.45 7.72 7.05
C ALA A 25 4.40 9.26 6.99
N LEU A 26 3.22 9.88 7.09
CA LEU A 26 3.09 11.34 7.16
C LEU A 26 3.70 11.93 8.43
N VAL A 27 3.69 11.19 9.53
CA VAL A 27 4.37 11.60 10.79
C VAL A 27 5.88 11.49 10.66
N GLU A 28 6.36 10.43 10.05
CA GLU A 28 7.79 10.17 9.86
C GLU A 28 8.41 11.04 8.77
N HIS A 29 7.59 11.51 7.80
CA HIS A 29 8.00 12.34 6.66
C HIS A 29 7.18 13.64 6.58
N PRO A 30 7.34 14.56 7.53
CA PRO A 30 6.56 15.81 7.59
C PRO A 30 6.78 16.71 6.37
N GLU A 31 7.92 16.61 5.70
CA GLU A 31 8.20 17.32 4.45
C GLU A 31 7.24 16.90 3.33
N TRP A 32 6.87 15.63 3.26
CA TRP A 32 5.88 15.13 2.31
C TRP A 32 4.47 15.57 2.69
N ALA A 33 4.14 15.60 3.98
CA ALA A 33 2.85 16.12 4.43
C ALA A 33 2.65 17.57 3.98
N GLU A 34 3.68 18.41 4.13
CA GLU A 34 3.65 19.81 3.70
C GLU A 34 3.60 19.95 2.17
N ARG A 35 4.36 19.13 1.45
CA ARG A 35 4.36 19.10 -0.02
C ARG A 35 2.99 18.74 -0.58
N ILE A 36 2.37 17.66 -0.08
CA ILE A 36 1.04 17.22 -0.46
C ILE A 36 0.01 18.30 -0.14
N ARG A 37 0.08 18.90 1.04
CA ARG A 37 -0.83 19.97 1.46
C ARG A 37 -0.81 21.16 0.51
N ARG A 38 0.40 21.59 0.10
CA ARG A 38 0.58 22.69 -0.86
C ARG A 38 0.05 22.33 -2.24
N ALA A 39 0.39 21.14 -2.75
CA ALA A 39 -0.05 20.70 -4.06
C ALA A 39 -1.58 20.51 -4.13
N ALA A 40 -2.18 20.04 -3.03
CA ALA A 40 -3.61 19.79 -2.97
C ALA A 40 -4.47 21.07 -3.01
N GLY A 41 -4.02 22.17 -2.38
CA GLY A 41 -4.90 23.34 -2.20
C GLY A 41 -6.25 22.90 -1.60
N ASP A 42 -7.35 23.13 -2.32
CA ASP A 42 -8.69 22.69 -1.91
C ASP A 42 -9.11 21.30 -2.45
N GLN A 43 -8.31 20.73 -3.32
CA GLN A 43 -8.60 19.41 -3.93
C GLN A 43 -8.47 18.28 -2.91
N LEU A 44 -9.24 17.22 -3.11
CA LEU A 44 -9.13 15.96 -2.35
C LEU A 44 -8.60 14.79 -3.20
N THR A 45 -8.73 14.91 -4.51
CA THR A 45 -8.37 13.84 -5.46
C THR A 45 -7.56 14.42 -6.61
N GLY A 46 -6.83 13.55 -7.31
CA GLY A 46 -6.02 13.96 -8.46
C GLY A 46 -4.73 14.72 -8.07
N VAL A 47 -4.33 14.68 -6.81
CA VAL A 47 -3.09 15.29 -6.32
C VAL A 47 -1.95 14.34 -6.58
N HIS A 48 -1.08 14.71 -7.49
CA HIS A 48 0.00 13.85 -7.98
C HIS A 48 0.96 13.39 -6.86
N GLU A 49 1.35 14.30 -5.99
CA GLU A 49 2.21 14.01 -4.83
C GLU A 49 1.55 13.03 -3.86
N ALA A 50 0.23 13.12 -3.68
CA ALA A 50 -0.50 12.18 -2.83
C ALA A 50 -0.61 10.80 -3.48
N VAL A 51 -0.70 10.72 -4.80
CA VAL A 51 -0.66 9.45 -5.53
C VAL A 51 0.72 8.80 -5.38
N ALA A 52 1.79 9.56 -5.62
CA ALA A 52 3.16 9.07 -5.46
C ALA A 52 3.44 8.58 -4.03
N PHE A 53 3.02 9.36 -3.04
CA PHE A 53 3.11 8.98 -1.62
C PHE A 53 2.33 7.69 -1.32
N ALA A 54 1.10 7.58 -1.82
CA ALA A 54 0.25 6.40 -1.63
C ALA A 54 0.86 5.14 -2.27
N GLN A 55 1.52 5.28 -3.43
CA GLN A 55 2.22 4.17 -4.08
C GLN A 55 3.40 3.70 -3.22
N GLU A 56 4.19 4.62 -2.67
CA GLU A 56 5.32 4.27 -1.81
C GLU A 56 4.86 3.65 -0.48
N VAL A 57 3.77 4.14 0.10
CA VAL A 57 3.12 3.48 1.25
C VAL A 57 2.74 2.04 0.89
N ARG A 58 2.18 1.81 -0.29
CA ARG A 58 1.80 0.47 -0.74
C ARG A 58 3.02 -0.43 -0.97
N ARG A 59 4.13 0.13 -1.42
CA ARG A 59 5.38 -0.60 -1.62
C ARG A 59 6.00 -1.04 -0.29
N THR A 60 6.10 -0.13 0.66
CA THR A 60 6.84 -0.34 1.91
C THR A 60 5.99 -0.98 3.02
N SER A 61 4.67 -0.93 2.90
CA SER A 61 3.77 -1.45 3.94
C SER A 61 3.41 -2.91 3.71
N PRO A 62 3.64 -3.79 4.68
CA PRO A 62 3.42 -5.23 4.54
C PRO A 62 1.94 -5.60 4.70
N PHE A 63 1.06 -5.00 3.90
CA PHE A 63 -0.39 -5.21 3.98
C PHE A 63 -0.77 -6.69 3.83
N VAL A 64 -0.24 -7.34 2.79
CA VAL A 64 -0.25 -8.79 2.61
C VAL A 64 1.21 -9.21 2.39
N PRO A 65 1.90 -9.74 3.40
CA PRO A 65 3.32 -10.01 3.28
C PRO A 65 3.61 -11.15 2.30
N MET A 66 2.75 -12.14 2.20
CA MET A 66 2.91 -13.29 1.32
C MET A 66 1.58 -13.98 1.02
N LEU A 67 1.51 -14.70 -0.09
CA LEU A 67 0.38 -15.60 -0.40
C LEU A 67 0.86 -17.03 -0.56
N PRO A 68 0.29 -17.99 0.19
CA PRO A 68 0.57 -19.41 0.00
C PRO A 68 -0.23 -19.98 -1.17
N GLY A 69 0.38 -20.88 -1.92
CA GLY A 69 -0.25 -21.67 -2.97
C GLY A 69 0.14 -23.15 -2.90
N LEU A 70 -0.61 -23.96 -3.61
CA LEU A 70 -0.29 -25.38 -3.84
C LEU A 70 -0.15 -25.61 -5.34
N LEU A 71 0.90 -26.28 -5.75
CA LEU A 71 1.08 -26.66 -7.15
C LEU A 71 0.04 -27.71 -7.55
N THR A 72 -0.68 -27.44 -8.61
CA THR A 72 -1.71 -28.33 -9.16
C THR A 72 -1.15 -29.39 -10.10
N GLN A 73 0.09 -29.18 -10.57
CA GLN A 73 0.81 -30.08 -11.46
C GLN A 73 2.32 -29.98 -11.21
N ASP A 74 3.10 -30.92 -11.72
CA ASP A 74 4.54 -30.81 -11.76
C ASP A 74 4.93 -29.64 -12.66
N THR A 75 5.88 -28.83 -12.22
CA THR A 75 6.35 -27.65 -12.95
C THR A 75 7.83 -27.40 -12.68
N GLU A 76 8.38 -26.42 -13.35
CA GLU A 76 9.75 -25.95 -13.13
C GLU A 76 9.73 -24.42 -12.98
N PHE A 77 10.52 -23.92 -12.05
CA PHE A 77 10.72 -22.48 -11.86
C PHE A 77 12.23 -22.20 -11.76
N SER A 78 12.74 -21.39 -12.69
CA SER A 78 14.17 -21.03 -12.78
C SER A 78 15.12 -22.25 -12.70
N GLY A 79 14.80 -23.33 -13.42
CA GLY A 79 15.58 -24.56 -13.42
C GLY A 79 15.36 -25.47 -12.20
N CYS A 80 14.54 -25.07 -11.25
CA CYS A 80 14.21 -25.87 -10.07
C CYS A 80 12.92 -26.69 -10.32
N PRO A 81 12.99 -28.03 -10.36
CA PRO A 81 11.80 -28.86 -10.53
C PRO A 81 10.97 -28.88 -9.27
N MET A 82 9.68 -28.67 -9.42
CA MET A 82 8.70 -28.64 -8.34
C MET A 82 7.57 -29.64 -8.62
N LYS A 83 7.14 -30.35 -7.58
CA LYS A 83 6.14 -31.39 -7.69
C LYS A 83 4.74 -30.91 -7.35
N LYS A 84 3.73 -31.51 -8.00
CA LYS A 84 2.35 -31.35 -7.62
C LYS A 84 2.15 -31.56 -6.11
N GLY A 85 1.38 -30.67 -5.49
CA GLY A 85 1.12 -30.69 -4.04
C GLY A 85 2.19 -30.01 -3.19
N GLN A 86 3.31 -29.57 -3.75
CA GLN A 86 4.24 -28.71 -3.01
C GLN A 86 3.62 -27.36 -2.71
N ARG A 87 3.95 -26.85 -1.52
CA ARG A 87 3.59 -25.47 -1.13
C ARG A 87 4.59 -24.51 -1.74
N VAL A 88 4.07 -23.42 -2.28
CA VAL A 88 4.83 -22.26 -2.74
C VAL A 88 4.36 -21.03 -1.98
N LEU A 89 5.26 -20.11 -1.75
CA LEU A 89 4.96 -18.80 -1.17
C LEU A 89 5.32 -17.74 -2.19
N LEU A 90 4.36 -16.90 -2.50
CA LEU A 90 4.59 -15.66 -3.24
C LEU A 90 4.95 -14.58 -2.21
N ASP A 91 6.22 -14.19 -2.19
CA ASP A 91 6.76 -13.22 -1.24
C ASP A 91 6.59 -11.79 -1.79
N PHE A 92 5.54 -11.11 -1.34
CA PHE A 92 5.27 -9.74 -1.76
C PHE A 92 6.27 -8.76 -1.14
N VAL A 93 6.54 -8.90 0.15
CA VAL A 93 7.45 -7.99 0.83
C VAL A 93 8.85 -8.12 0.28
N GLY A 94 9.35 -9.35 0.12
CA GLY A 94 10.66 -9.58 -0.47
C GLY A 94 10.80 -8.99 -1.87
N THR A 95 9.76 -9.09 -2.69
CA THR A 95 9.74 -8.49 -4.04
C THR A 95 9.69 -6.96 -3.98
N LEU A 96 8.80 -6.40 -3.16
CA LEU A 96 8.59 -4.95 -3.04
C LEU A 96 9.78 -4.22 -2.38
N THR A 97 10.64 -4.95 -1.67
CA THR A 97 11.82 -4.40 -0.99
C THR A 97 13.14 -5.02 -1.48
N SER A 98 13.10 -5.69 -2.63
CA SER A 98 14.28 -6.31 -3.24
C SER A 98 15.28 -5.25 -3.74
N PRO A 99 16.53 -5.26 -3.29
CA PRO A 99 17.55 -4.32 -3.79
C PRO A 99 17.98 -4.62 -5.24
N GLN A 100 17.56 -5.74 -5.81
CA GLN A 100 17.73 -6.05 -7.23
C GLN A 100 16.72 -5.34 -8.11
N GLU A 101 15.57 -4.97 -7.56
CA GLU A 101 14.43 -4.40 -8.28
C GLU A 101 14.23 -2.91 -7.95
N TRP A 102 14.68 -2.48 -6.77
CA TRP A 102 14.44 -1.13 -6.26
C TRP A 102 15.73 -0.48 -5.76
N ASP A 103 16.09 0.64 -6.35
CA ASP A 103 17.18 1.45 -5.83
C ASP A 103 16.83 1.94 -4.41
N ASP A 104 17.79 1.80 -3.48
CA ASP A 104 17.59 2.12 -2.07
C ASP A 104 16.27 1.54 -1.49
N ALA A 105 16.08 0.25 -1.72
CA ALA A 105 14.83 -0.47 -1.46
C ALA A 105 14.31 -0.33 -0.03
N GLY A 106 15.20 -0.10 0.94
CA GLY A 106 14.86 0.07 2.37
C GLY A 106 14.33 1.45 2.74
N SER A 107 14.57 2.46 1.91
CA SER A 107 14.14 3.83 2.18
C SER A 107 12.71 4.09 1.70
N PHE A 108 11.98 4.89 2.48
CA PHE A 108 10.69 5.44 2.06
C PHE A 108 10.93 6.66 1.18
N ASP A 109 10.67 6.52 -0.11
CA ASP A 109 10.94 7.57 -1.10
C ASP A 109 9.83 7.66 -2.15
N PRO A 110 8.82 8.50 -1.94
CA PRO A 110 7.76 8.72 -2.92
C PRO A 110 8.22 9.36 -4.25
N GLU A 111 9.43 9.96 -4.31
CA GLU A 111 9.95 10.54 -5.56
C GLU A 111 10.01 9.48 -6.68
N ARG A 112 10.25 8.22 -6.33
CA ARG A 112 10.30 7.10 -7.28
C ARG A 112 9.01 6.90 -8.08
N PHE A 113 7.88 7.37 -7.56
CA PHE A 113 6.58 7.27 -8.21
C PHE A 113 6.09 8.56 -8.87
N LEU A 114 6.79 9.67 -8.73
CA LEU A 114 6.43 10.93 -9.41
C LEU A 114 6.48 10.84 -10.96
N PRO A 115 7.38 10.07 -11.58
CA PRO A 115 7.35 9.88 -13.03
C PRO A 115 6.10 9.16 -13.55
N TYR A 116 5.36 8.49 -12.66
CA TYR A 116 4.18 7.70 -13.00
C TYR A 116 2.92 8.49 -12.64
N ALA A 117 2.25 9.06 -13.66
CA ALA A 117 1.09 9.94 -13.49
C ALA A 117 -0.16 9.20 -12.97
N GLY A 118 -0.18 7.89 -13.05
CA GLY A 118 -1.32 7.07 -12.64
C GLY A 118 -0.96 5.65 -12.31
N MET A 119 -2.00 4.86 -12.04
CA MET A 119 -1.83 3.48 -11.63
C MET A 119 -1.34 2.58 -12.75
N GLU A 120 -1.81 2.80 -13.97
CA GLU A 120 -1.46 1.97 -15.14
C GLU A 120 0.03 2.03 -15.46
N GLU A 121 0.64 3.19 -15.26
CA GLU A 121 2.07 3.38 -15.47
C GLU A 121 2.90 2.70 -14.37
N ALA A 122 2.48 2.79 -13.11
CA ALA A 122 3.14 2.07 -12.01
C ALA A 122 2.95 0.54 -12.12
N GLU A 123 1.84 0.08 -12.72
CA GLU A 123 1.61 -1.34 -13.02
C GLU A 123 2.63 -1.92 -14.03
N SER A 124 3.29 -1.08 -14.81
CA SER A 124 4.35 -1.52 -15.72
C SER A 124 5.64 -1.95 -15.00
N ILE A 125 5.78 -1.59 -13.74
CA ILE A 125 6.91 -2.03 -12.90
C ILE A 125 6.61 -3.47 -12.43
N GLU A 126 7.28 -4.46 -13.01
CA GLU A 126 7.02 -5.87 -12.74
C GLU A 126 7.15 -6.24 -11.25
N ALA A 127 8.10 -5.62 -10.54
CA ALA A 127 8.30 -5.82 -9.11
C ALA A 127 7.28 -5.08 -8.23
N PHE A 128 6.41 -4.23 -8.81
CA PHE A 128 5.40 -3.50 -8.05
C PHE A 128 4.10 -4.29 -7.93
N ILE A 129 4.05 -5.15 -6.93
CA ILE A 129 2.96 -6.10 -6.68
C ILE A 129 2.26 -5.92 -5.33
N PRO A 130 1.94 -4.70 -4.87
CA PRO A 130 1.45 -4.47 -3.50
C PRO A 130 0.09 -5.13 -3.20
N GLN A 131 -0.68 -5.43 -4.23
CA GLN A 131 -1.99 -6.07 -4.14
C GLN A 131 -2.11 -7.26 -5.13
N GLY A 132 -1.01 -7.93 -5.37
CA GLY A 132 -0.89 -9.00 -6.36
C GLY A 132 -0.27 -8.51 -7.66
N GLY A 133 -0.05 -9.42 -8.58
CA GLY A 133 0.65 -9.17 -9.84
C GLY A 133 -0.01 -9.83 -11.04
N ALA A 134 0.59 -9.61 -12.20
CA ALA A 134 0.10 -10.01 -13.52
C ALA A 134 -1.25 -9.36 -13.87
N ASP A 135 -1.99 -9.95 -14.78
CA ASP A 135 -3.28 -9.45 -15.26
C ASP A 135 -4.42 -9.73 -14.26
N VAL A 136 -5.42 -8.85 -14.22
CA VAL A 136 -6.56 -8.94 -13.29
C VAL A 136 -7.43 -10.18 -13.58
N TYR A 137 -7.53 -10.61 -14.83
CA TYR A 137 -8.42 -11.71 -15.22
C TYR A 137 -7.72 -13.07 -15.25
N THR A 138 -6.43 -13.08 -15.54
CA THR A 138 -5.65 -14.32 -15.73
C THR A 138 -4.56 -14.52 -14.67
N GLY A 139 -4.22 -13.47 -13.93
CA GLY A 139 -3.23 -13.46 -12.87
C GLY A 139 -3.84 -13.39 -11.48
N HIS A 140 -3.12 -12.79 -10.56
CA HIS A 140 -3.53 -12.67 -9.16
C HIS A 140 -3.49 -11.21 -8.67
N ARG A 141 -3.83 -10.27 -9.55
CA ARG A 141 -3.93 -8.84 -9.23
C ARG A 141 -5.31 -8.51 -8.68
N CYS A 142 -5.35 -7.71 -7.64
CA CYS A 142 -6.60 -7.27 -7.02
C CYS A 142 -7.42 -6.39 -7.99
N PRO A 143 -8.67 -6.75 -8.33
CA PRO A 143 -9.49 -5.92 -9.22
C PRO A 143 -9.91 -4.58 -8.61
N GLY A 144 -9.81 -4.43 -7.29
CA GLY A 144 -10.10 -3.19 -6.55
C GLY A 144 -8.91 -2.26 -6.36
N GLU A 145 -7.78 -2.53 -6.98
CA GLU A 145 -6.53 -1.79 -6.75
C GLU A 145 -6.66 -0.30 -7.10
N LYS A 146 -7.32 0.04 -8.23
CA LYS A 146 -7.58 1.44 -8.64
C LYS A 146 -8.39 2.21 -7.61
N ILE A 147 -9.44 1.59 -7.10
CA ILE A 147 -10.29 2.18 -6.06
C ILE A 147 -9.50 2.35 -4.76
N ALA A 148 -8.69 1.36 -4.39
CA ALA A 148 -7.85 1.41 -3.20
C ALA A 148 -6.83 2.55 -3.28
N LEU A 149 -6.16 2.72 -4.42
CA LEU A 149 -5.22 3.82 -4.63
C LEU A 149 -5.91 5.19 -4.57
N ALA A 150 -7.04 5.35 -5.26
CA ALA A 150 -7.80 6.60 -5.23
C ALA A 150 -8.25 6.97 -3.81
N ALA A 151 -8.78 6.00 -3.07
CA ALA A 151 -9.22 6.20 -1.69
C ALA A 151 -8.03 6.49 -0.75
N LEU A 152 -6.91 5.81 -0.92
CA LEU A 152 -5.70 6.04 -0.12
C LEU A 152 -5.11 7.42 -0.41
N SER A 153 -5.02 7.84 -1.67
CA SER A 153 -4.53 9.17 -2.05
C SER A 153 -5.42 10.28 -1.48
N ALA A 154 -6.75 10.12 -1.56
CA ALA A 154 -7.69 11.07 -0.97
C ALA A 154 -7.57 11.12 0.57
N ALA A 155 -7.42 9.96 1.22
CA ALA A 155 -7.19 9.89 2.67
C ALA A 155 -5.87 10.57 3.06
N THR A 156 -4.81 10.39 2.27
CA THR A 156 -3.52 11.06 2.47
C THR A 156 -3.67 12.58 2.40
N VAL A 157 -4.36 13.10 1.38
CA VAL A 157 -4.66 14.53 1.29
C VAL A 157 -5.46 15.02 2.50
N MET A 158 -6.50 14.28 2.90
CA MET A 158 -7.30 14.62 4.09
C MET A 158 -6.46 14.72 5.35
N LEU A 159 -5.56 13.78 5.57
CA LEU A 159 -4.69 13.74 6.75
C LEU A 159 -3.69 14.91 6.81
N THR A 160 -3.38 15.56 5.67
CA THR A 160 -2.52 16.75 5.63
C THR A 160 -3.27 18.07 5.85
N ARG A 161 -4.61 18.05 6.00
CA ARG A 161 -5.39 19.27 6.20
C ARG A 161 -5.06 19.97 7.53
N PRO A 162 -4.96 21.30 7.56
CA PRO A 162 -4.62 22.03 8.77
C PRO A 162 -5.71 21.95 9.85
N THR A 163 -6.89 21.45 9.49
CA THR A 163 -8.00 21.19 10.44
C THR A 163 -7.82 19.88 11.20
N LEU A 164 -6.85 19.07 10.83
CA LEU A 164 -6.54 17.80 11.46
C LEU A 164 -5.13 17.82 12.05
N GLU A 165 -4.97 17.17 13.17
CA GLU A 165 -3.69 16.94 13.82
C GLU A 165 -3.49 15.44 14.00
N ILE A 166 -2.38 14.94 13.50
CA ILE A 166 -1.98 13.55 13.70
C ILE A 166 -1.07 13.53 14.93
N SER A 167 -1.47 12.80 15.98
CA SER A 167 -0.68 12.68 17.18
C SER A 167 0.49 11.73 16.99
N THR A 168 1.65 12.18 17.43
CA THR A 168 2.90 11.41 17.48
C THR A 168 3.07 10.66 18.79
N ASP A 169 2.13 10.78 19.73
CA ASP A 169 2.17 10.10 21.03
C ASP A 169 1.94 8.58 20.89
N VAL A 170 2.61 7.98 19.92
CA VAL A 170 2.44 6.57 19.60
C VAL A 170 3.68 5.84 20.05
N GLU A 171 3.52 5.03 21.08
CA GLU A 171 4.63 4.30 21.67
C GLU A 171 5.16 3.16 20.79
N ASP A 172 4.34 2.63 19.87
CA ASP A 172 4.69 1.47 19.05
C ASP A 172 4.09 1.55 17.65
N LEU A 173 4.88 1.96 16.70
CA LEU A 173 4.55 1.97 15.25
C LEU A 173 4.89 0.63 14.57
N THR A 174 5.47 -0.33 15.28
CA THR A 174 5.77 -1.64 14.73
C THR A 174 4.50 -2.37 14.31
N PHE A 175 4.64 -3.37 13.50
CA PHE A 175 3.53 -4.20 13.04
C PHE A 175 3.89 -5.68 13.14
N PRO A 176 2.90 -6.53 13.50
CA PRO A 176 3.16 -7.97 13.62
C PRO A 176 3.17 -8.65 12.26
N TRP A 177 4.29 -9.23 11.89
CA TRP A 177 4.45 -10.04 10.66
C TRP A 177 3.58 -11.30 10.63
N THR A 178 3.09 -11.74 11.78
CA THR A 178 2.25 -12.92 11.92
C THR A 178 0.78 -12.70 11.53
N ARG A 179 0.40 -11.48 11.18
CA ARG A 179 -0.97 -11.15 10.78
C ARG A 179 -1.07 -10.90 9.29
N MET A 180 -1.96 -11.62 8.62
CA MET A 180 -2.45 -11.25 7.30
C MET A 180 -3.32 -9.99 7.42
N LEU A 181 -3.21 -9.08 6.44
CA LEU A 181 -3.78 -7.74 6.50
C LEU A 181 -3.28 -7.00 7.76
N THR A 182 -1.97 -6.90 7.89
CA THR A 182 -1.34 -6.25 9.03
C THR A 182 -1.64 -4.75 9.12
N ARG A 183 -1.35 -4.16 10.23
CA ARG A 183 -1.50 -2.72 10.51
C ARG A 183 -0.50 -2.33 11.59
N PRO A 184 -0.17 -1.04 11.75
CA PRO A 184 0.60 -0.57 12.90
C PRO A 184 -0.07 -1.01 14.21
N ALA A 185 0.73 -1.40 15.20
CA ALA A 185 0.26 -2.03 16.44
C ALA A 185 -0.69 -1.11 17.21
N THR A 186 -0.28 0.11 17.46
CA THR A 186 -1.08 1.13 18.17
C THR A 186 -1.85 2.06 17.24
N GLY A 187 -1.42 2.14 15.96
CA GLY A 187 -1.94 3.11 14.99
C GLY A 187 -1.60 4.55 15.35
N VAL A 188 -2.16 5.49 14.64
CA VAL A 188 -2.06 6.92 14.93
C VAL A 188 -3.40 7.45 15.41
N ARG A 189 -3.36 8.53 16.21
CA ARG A 189 -4.56 9.24 16.63
C ARG A 189 -4.73 10.47 15.75
N VAL A 190 -5.91 10.64 15.18
CA VAL A 190 -6.27 11.84 14.43
C VAL A 190 -7.32 12.60 15.21
N ARG A 191 -7.12 13.90 15.41
CA ARG A 191 -8.06 14.77 16.09
C ARG A 191 -8.27 16.06 15.30
N ALA A 192 -9.35 16.78 15.58
CA ALA A 192 -9.51 18.13 15.05
C ALA A 192 -8.43 19.04 15.64
N ALA A 193 -7.78 19.83 14.79
CA ALA A 193 -6.84 20.84 15.24
C ALA A 193 -7.59 21.89 16.11
N ARG A 194 -6.96 22.32 17.19
CA ARG A 194 -7.53 23.41 18.01
C ARG A 194 -7.49 24.70 17.19
N GLN A 195 -8.65 25.32 17.02
CA GLN A 195 -8.70 26.69 16.49
C GLN A 195 -8.14 27.59 17.60
N GLY A 196 -7.00 28.22 17.33
CA GLY A 196 -6.41 29.23 18.19
C GLY A 196 -7.17 30.53 18.13
#